data_8193e7ffdf183e139a8e1adf9b13bc44
#
_entry.id   8193e7ffdf183e139a8e1adf9b13bc44
#
_cell.length_a   1.000
_cell.length_b   1.000
_cell.length_c   1.000
_cell.angle_alpha   90.00
_cell.angle_beta   90.00
_cell.angle_gamma   90.00
#
_symmetry.space_group_name_H-M   'P 1'
#
loop_
_entity.id
_entity.type
_entity.pdbx_description
1 polymer ?
#
loop_
_entity_poly.entity_id
_entity_poly.type
_entity_poly.pdbx_seq_one_letter_code
_entity_poly.pdbx_strand_id
1 'polypeptide(L)'
;MRVVGADISKMSVVDMKTGVCSSELKPSVDEPTHRVLYQAFPEILSVVHTHSKYATSFAQANLEIKNYGTTHSDFTKYSIPCTEVISKELLTESYEKNTGKLIIKTLKELGISPFEIPGILVANHGVFSWGKDLKTAVKNAESIEYIANLAFNTLLIKPKISIIPKHIS
;
A
#
# COMPACT_ATOMS: atom_id res chain seq x y z
N MET A 1 -6.94 13.02 8.24
CA MET A 1 -8.38 13.24 7.98
C MET A 1 -9.14 12.07 8.60
N ARG A 2 -9.99 12.29 9.59
CA ARG A 2 -10.78 11.23 10.21
C ARG A 2 -12.04 11.04 9.37
N VAL A 3 -12.18 9.93 8.67
CA VAL A 3 -13.46 9.56 8.05
C VAL A 3 -14.37 9.07 9.16
N VAL A 4 -15.28 9.92 9.60
CA VAL A 4 -16.28 9.59 10.62
C VAL A 4 -17.58 9.23 9.91
N GLY A 5 -18.00 7.97 10.02
CA GLY A 5 -19.33 7.52 9.60
C GLY A 5 -19.51 7.34 8.10
N ALA A 6 -18.81 6.36 7.51
CA ALA A 6 -19.16 5.91 6.16
C ALA A 6 -20.54 5.23 6.20
N ASP A 7 -21.49 5.80 5.49
CA ASP A 7 -22.81 5.20 5.27
C ASP A 7 -22.71 4.16 4.14
N ILE A 8 -22.93 2.89 4.45
CA ILE A 8 -22.85 1.79 3.49
C ILE A 8 -23.80 2.02 2.29
N SER A 9 -24.92 2.70 2.49
CA SER A 9 -25.86 3.03 1.40
C SER A 9 -25.25 4.00 0.37
N LYS A 10 -24.14 4.66 0.72
CA LYS A 10 -23.41 5.61 -0.14
C LYS A 10 -22.11 5.02 -0.69
N MET A 11 -21.98 3.71 -0.73
CA MET A 11 -20.82 3.05 -1.34
C MET A 11 -21.15 2.59 -2.74
N SER A 12 -20.16 2.68 -3.64
CA SER A 12 -20.25 2.09 -4.97
C SER A 12 -20.02 0.58 -4.90
N VAL A 13 -20.83 -0.17 -5.65
CA VAL A 13 -20.75 -1.63 -5.74
C VAL A 13 -20.27 -1.99 -7.14
N VAL A 14 -19.14 -2.68 -7.21
CA VAL A 14 -18.50 -3.06 -8.47
C VAL A 14 -18.39 -4.58 -8.56
N ASP A 15 -18.81 -5.14 -9.70
CA ASP A 15 -18.64 -6.57 -9.98
C ASP A 15 -17.16 -6.91 -10.16
N MET A 16 -16.68 -7.87 -9.37
CA MET A 16 -15.26 -8.25 -9.33
C MET A 16 -14.73 -8.82 -10.64
N LYS A 17 -15.56 -9.44 -11.47
CA LYS A 17 -15.14 -10.05 -12.74
C LYS A 17 -15.18 -9.05 -13.89
N THR A 18 -16.26 -8.30 -13.99
CA THR A 18 -16.51 -7.41 -15.12
C THR A 18 -16.03 -5.98 -14.89
N GLY A 19 -15.93 -5.53 -13.64
CA GLY A 19 -15.68 -4.12 -13.29
C GLY A 19 -16.89 -3.22 -13.50
N VAL A 20 -18.07 -3.79 -13.73
CA VAL A 20 -19.30 -3.00 -13.90
C VAL A 20 -19.78 -2.51 -12.54
N CYS A 21 -19.97 -1.20 -12.43
CA CYS A 21 -20.57 -0.58 -11.26
C CYS A 21 -22.09 -0.69 -11.34
N SER A 22 -22.73 -1.27 -10.33
CA SER A 22 -24.18 -1.44 -10.23
C SER A 22 -24.87 -0.37 -9.37
N SER A 23 -24.11 0.51 -8.73
CA SER A 23 -24.63 1.61 -7.90
C SER A 23 -24.69 2.92 -8.66
N GLU A 24 -25.51 3.88 -8.17
CA GLU A 24 -25.60 5.23 -8.74
C GLU A 24 -24.30 6.04 -8.53
N LEU A 25 -23.57 5.73 -7.47
CA LEU A 25 -22.30 6.38 -7.16
C LEU A 25 -21.17 5.79 -7.98
N LYS A 26 -20.35 6.66 -8.57
CA LYS A 26 -19.14 6.24 -9.28
C LYS A 26 -18.11 5.69 -8.28
N PRO A 27 -17.42 4.58 -8.62
CA PRO A 27 -16.31 4.09 -7.82
C PRO A 27 -15.13 5.06 -7.85
N SER A 28 -14.17 4.86 -6.92
CA SER A 28 -12.87 5.54 -6.98
C SER A 28 -12.19 5.28 -8.33
N VAL A 29 -11.40 6.22 -8.79
CA VAL A 29 -10.52 6.02 -9.97
C VAL A 29 -9.54 4.87 -9.74
N ASP A 30 -9.15 4.59 -8.51
CA ASP A 30 -8.26 3.48 -8.13
C ASP A 30 -8.96 2.12 -8.03
N GLU A 31 -10.28 2.03 -8.29
CA GLU A 31 -11.02 0.76 -8.27
C GLU A 31 -10.31 -0.34 -9.05
N PRO A 32 -9.79 -0.12 -10.29
CA PRO A 32 -9.14 -1.17 -11.04
C PRO A 32 -7.88 -1.73 -10.34
N THR A 33 -7.14 -0.90 -9.60
CA THR A 33 -6.01 -1.36 -8.76
C THR A 33 -6.51 -2.29 -7.67
N HIS A 34 -7.54 -1.88 -6.91
CA HIS A 34 -8.14 -2.69 -5.85
C HIS A 34 -8.62 -4.04 -6.38
N ARG A 35 -9.36 -4.03 -7.49
CA ARG A 35 -9.92 -5.24 -8.11
C ARG A 35 -8.84 -6.23 -8.56
N VAL A 36 -7.76 -5.74 -9.16
CA VAL A 36 -6.60 -6.56 -9.54
C VAL A 36 -5.95 -7.22 -8.32
N LEU A 37 -5.82 -6.50 -7.20
CA LEU A 37 -5.28 -7.05 -5.95
C LEU A 37 -6.19 -8.13 -5.36
N TYR A 38 -7.51 -7.91 -5.29
CA TYR A 38 -8.47 -8.91 -4.83
C TYR A 38 -8.49 -10.16 -5.70
N GLN A 39 -8.36 -10.01 -7.02
CA GLN A 39 -8.29 -11.16 -7.94
C GLN A 39 -7.01 -11.96 -7.80
N ALA A 40 -5.88 -11.31 -7.52
CA ALA A 40 -4.59 -11.96 -7.39
C ALA A 40 -4.37 -12.62 -6.01
N PHE A 41 -4.99 -12.08 -4.98
CA PHE A 41 -4.84 -12.48 -3.60
C PHE A 41 -6.22 -12.64 -2.94
N PRO A 42 -6.90 -13.80 -3.17
CA PRO A 42 -8.27 -14.01 -2.69
C PRO A 42 -8.46 -13.91 -1.19
N GLU A 43 -7.38 -14.05 -0.43
CA GLU A 43 -7.38 -13.96 1.04
C GLU A 43 -7.34 -12.51 1.54
N ILE A 44 -7.01 -11.55 0.69
CA ILE A 44 -7.14 -10.13 1.00
C ILE A 44 -8.60 -9.72 0.83
N LEU A 45 -9.26 -9.39 1.93
CA LEU A 45 -10.67 -9.02 1.92
C LEU A 45 -10.90 -7.50 2.05
N SER A 46 -9.84 -6.74 2.27
CA SER A 46 -9.89 -5.28 2.29
C SER A 46 -8.57 -4.67 1.85
N VAL A 47 -8.67 -3.62 1.02
CA VAL A 47 -7.54 -2.80 0.57
C VAL A 47 -7.84 -1.34 0.87
N VAL A 48 -6.88 -0.64 1.43
CA VAL A 48 -6.92 0.80 1.70
C VAL A 48 -5.83 1.48 0.90
N HIS A 49 -6.20 2.49 0.12
CA HIS A 49 -5.28 3.37 -0.57
C HIS A 49 -5.30 4.76 0.06
N THR A 50 -4.13 5.33 0.30
CA THR A 50 -3.99 6.68 0.85
C THR A 50 -2.80 7.42 0.25
N HIS A 51 -2.90 8.76 0.26
CA HIS A 51 -1.77 9.66 0.04
C HIS A 51 -1.36 10.28 1.39
N SER A 52 -1.10 9.43 2.38
CA SER A 52 -0.67 9.87 3.70
C SER A 52 0.71 10.50 3.65
N LYS A 53 0.96 11.49 4.51
CA LYS A 53 2.05 12.45 4.37
C LYS A 53 3.44 11.82 4.26
N TYR A 54 3.79 10.95 5.20
CA TYR A 54 5.15 10.41 5.27
C TYR A 54 5.35 9.23 4.33
N ALA A 55 4.40 8.30 4.26
CA ALA A 55 4.47 7.17 3.36
C ALA A 55 4.48 7.65 1.88
N THR A 56 3.66 8.63 1.54
CA THR A 56 3.68 9.22 0.19
C THR A 56 4.98 9.97 -0.09
N SER A 57 5.61 10.59 0.91
CA SER A 57 6.93 11.24 0.71
C SER A 57 8.00 10.22 0.31
N PHE A 58 8.01 9.02 0.94
CA PHE A 58 8.88 7.92 0.52
C PHE A 58 8.54 7.43 -0.90
N ALA A 59 7.25 7.26 -1.20
CA ALA A 59 6.79 6.87 -2.54
C ALA A 59 7.23 7.87 -3.62
N GLN A 60 7.12 9.17 -3.37
CA GLN A 60 7.59 10.23 -4.28
C GLN A 60 9.11 10.24 -4.45
N ALA A 61 9.84 9.86 -3.41
CA ALA A 61 11.29 9.69 -3.47
C ALA A 61 11.73 8.38 -4.13
N ASN A 62 10.78 7.49 -4.49
CA ASN A 62 11.02 6.15 -5.02
C ASN A 62 11.86 5.29 -4.07
N LEU A 63 11.63 5.43 -2.77
CA LEU A 63 12.36 4.73 -1.72
C LEU A 63 11.45 3.82 -0.90
N GLU A 64 11.95 2.63 -0.56
CA GLU A 64 11.35 1.78 0.46
C GLU A 64 11.45 2.42 1.86
N ILE A 65 10.55 2.07 2.76
CA ILE A 65 10.68 2.43 4.18
C ILE A 65 11.49 1.33 4.87
N LYS A 66 12.77 1.59 5.11
CA LYS A 66 13.67 0.64 5.78
C LYS A 66 13.34 0.47 7.25
N ASN A 67 13.58 -0.74 7.76
CA ASN A 67 13.40 -1.04 9.16
C ASN A 67 14.59 -0.52 9.98
N TYR A 68 14.35 0.53 10.77
CA TYR A 68 15.36 1.16 11.63
C TYR A 68 15.16 0.88 13.13
N GLY A 69 14.05 0.22 13.51
CA GLY A 69 13.75 0.03 14.92
C GLY A 69 12.67 -1.00 15.21
N THR A 70 12.57 -1.41 16.47
CA THR A 70 11.65 -2.46 16.93
C THR A 70 10.18 -2.16 16.64
N THR A 71 9.76 -0.89 16.71
CA THR A 71 8.39 -0.49 16.33
C THR A 71 8.03 -0.90 14.90
N HIS A 72 8.98 -0.84 13.98
CA HIS A 72 8.78 -1.36 12.63
C HIS A 72 8.78 -2.90 12.63
N SER A 73 9.71 -3.52 13.39
CA SER A 73 9.80 -4.98 13.50
C SER A 73 8.55 -5.63 14.10
N ASP A 74 7.90 -4.96 15.07
CA ASP A 74 6.63 -5.41 15.66
C ASP A 74 5.48 -5.47 14.61
N PHE A 75 5.63 -4.74 13.53
CA PHE A 75 4.66 -4.69 12.45
C PHE A 75 5.01 -5.62 11.29
N THR A 76 6.25 -5.61 10.85
CA THR A 76 6.84 -6.53 9.88
C THR A 76 8.35 -6.53 9.97
N LYS A 77 8.97 -7.70 9.79
CA LYS A 77 10.43 -7.83 9.72
C LYS A 77 11.05 -7.26 8.43
N TYR A 78 10.22 -7.06 7.40
CA TYR A 78 10.65 -6.56 6.10
C TYR A 78 10.63 -5.02 6.05
N SER A 79 11.44 -4.40 5.19
CA SER A 79 11.17 -3.03 4.75
C SER A 79 9.80 -2.97 4.06
N ILE A 80 9.08 -1.84 4.16
CA ILE A 80 7.92 -1.63 3.30
C ILE A 80 8.44 -1.27 1.90
N PRO A 81 8.23 -2.14 0.89
CA PRO A 81 8.82 -1.94 -0.42
C PRO A 81 8.17 -0.78 -1.17
N CYS A 82 8.89 -0.24 -2.13
CA CYS A 82 8.38 0.66 -3.15
C CYS A 82 8.47 -0.05 -4.51
N THR A 83 7.43 0.08 -5.32
CA THR A 83 7.47 -0.44 -6.70
C THR A 83 8.53 0.28 -7.53
N GLU A 84 8.90 -0.27 -8.66
CA GLU A 84 9.55 0.51 -9.71
C GLU A 84 8.61 1.62 -10.25
N VAL A 85 9.18 2.62 -10.91
CA VAL A 85 8.38 3.65 -11.60
C VAL A 85 7.66 3.00 -12.78
N ILE A 86 6.36 3.25 -12.90
CA ILE A 86 5.57 2.72 -14.01
C ILE A 86 6.12 3.23 -15.35
N SER A 87 6.31 2.34 -16.32
CA SER A 87 6.84 2.71 -17.63
C SER A 87 5.83 3.52 -18.46
N LYS A 88 6.33 4.29 -19.42
CA LYS A 88 5.49 5.12 -20.31
C LYS A 88 4.45 4.27 -21.07
N GLU A 89 4.83 3.07 -21.47
CA GLU A 89 3.95 2.15 -22.21
C GLU A 89 2.77 1.70 -21.34
N LEU A 90 3.01 1.43 -20.06
CA LEU A 90 1.98 1.01 -19.10
C LEU A 90 1.06 2.16 -18.67
N LEU A 91 1.47 3.42 -18.85
CA LEU A 91 0.64 4.59 -18.55
C LEU A 91 -0.51 4.75 -19.56
N THR A 92 -0.33 4.33 -20.82
CA THR A 92 -1.24 4.66 -21.92
C THR A 92 -2.49 3.76 -22.01
N GLU A 93 -2.45 2.55 -21.44
CA GLU A 93 -3.55 1.58 -21.54
C GLU A 93 -4.56 1.70 -20.39
N SER A 94 -4.09 1.64 -19.16
CA SER A 94 -4.88 1.73 -17.93
C SER A 94 -3.95 1.85 -16.74
N TYR A 95 -3.68 3.07 -16.31
CA TYR A 95 -2.74 3.37 -15.23
C TYR A 95 -3.07 2.58 -13.95
N GLU A 96 -4.32 2.61 -13.52
CA GLU A 96 -4.75 2.00 -12.25
C GLU A 96 -4.66 0.47 -12.31
N LYS A 97 -5.07 -0.14 -13.42
CA LYS A 97 -4.95 -1.59 -13.60
C LYS A 97 -3.50 -2.03 -13.65
N ASN A 98 -2.64 -1.28 -14.33
CA ASN A 98 -1.23 -1.57 -14.42
C ASN A 98 -0.49 -1.30 -13.10
N THR A 99 -0.94 -0.33 -12.31
CA THR A 99 -0.49 -0.13 -10.91
C THR A 99 -0.73 -1.39 -10.08
N GLY A 100 -1.93 -1.98 -10.15
CA GLY A 100 -2.21 -3.25 -9.45
C GLY A 100 -1.31 -4.40 -9.89
N LYS A 101 -1.09 -4.55 -11.21
CA LYS A 101 -0.15 -5.55 -11.75
C LYS A 101 1.28 -5.33 -11.29
N LEU A 102 1.72 -4.07 -11.21
CA LEU A 102 3.05 -3.70 -10.76
C LEU A 102 3.26 -4.04 -9.28
N ILE A 103 2.27 -3.80 -8.43
CA ILE A 103 2.27 -4.23 -7.02
C ILE A 103 2.45 -5.75 -6.93
N ILE A 104 1.66 -6.52 -7.68
CA ILE A 104 1.73 -8.00 -7.70
C ILE A 104 3.11 -8.48 -8.18
N LYS A 105 3.63 -7.86 -9.25
CA LYS A 105 4.97 -8.16 -9.78
C LYS A 105 6.04 -7.96 -8.70
N THR A 106 6.02 -6.78 -8.05
CA THR A 106 7.00 -6.43 -7.01
C THR A 106 6.98 -7.44 -5.84
N LEU A 107 5.81 -7.82 -5.34
CA LEU A 107 5.69 -8.81 -4.27
C LEU A 107 6.23 -10.18 -4.68
N LYS A 108 5.94 -10.61 -5.91
CA LYS A 108 6.44 -11.88 -6.47
C LYS A 108 7.95 -11.90 -6.63
N GLU A 109 8.54 -10.81 -7.14
CA GLU A 109 9.99 -10.67 -7.33
C GLU A 109 10.74 -10.67 -6.00
N LEU A 110 10.15 -10.09 -4.95
CA LEU A 110 10.69 -10.13 -3.60
C LEU A 110 10.49 -11.49 -2.91
N GLY A 111 9.63 -12.36 -3.44
CA GLY A 111 9.28 -13.64 -2.83
C GLY A 111 8.55 -13.47 -1.49
N ILE A 112 7.82 -12.38 -1.32
CA ILE A 112 7.12 -12.04 -0.06
C ILE A 112 5.61 -12.21 -0.25
N SER A 113 5.00 -12.96 0.66
CA SER A 113 3.55 -13.07 0.71
C SER A 113 2.89 -11.76 1.14
N PRO A 114 1.71 -11.39 0.60
CA PRO A 114 0.97 -10.22 1.06
C PRO A 114 0.55 -10.29 2.54
N PHE A 115 0.63 -11.48 3.18
CA PHE A 115 0.41 -11.63 4.63
C PHE A 115 1.63 -11.32 5.48
N GLU A 116 2.82 -11.39 4.90
CA GLU A 116 4.06 -11.06 5.60
C GLU A 116 4.35 -9.57 5.57
N ILE A 117 3.75 -8.87 4.61
CA ILE A 117 3.89 -7.44 4.42
C ILE A 117 2.50 -6.79 4.32
N PRO A 118 2.18 -5.82 5.18
CA PRO A 118 0.82 -5.27 5.27
C PRO A 118 0.49 -4.23 4.22
N GLY A 119 1.42 -3.89 3.33
CA GLY A 119 1.24 -2.92 2.26
C GLY A 119 2.51 -2.62 1.48
N ILE A 120 2.39 -1.74 0.50
CA ILE A 120 3.44 -1.39 -0.44
C ILE A 120 3.31 0.08 -0.87
N LEU A 121 4.43 0.73 -1.13
CA LEU A 121 4.46 2.04 -1.76
C LEU A 121 4.45 1.88 -3.29
N VAL A 122 3.69 2.71 -3.96
CA VAL A 122 3.73 2.86 -5.42
C VAL A 122 4.54 4.08 -5.75
N ALA A 123 5.62 3.90 -6.52
CA ALA A 123 6.54 4.97 -6.90
C ALA A 123 5.81 6.18 -7.49
N ASN A 124 6.15 7.38 -7.02
CA ASN A 124 5.54 8.67 -7.39
C ASN A 124 4.03 8.81 -7.11
N HIS A 125 3.41 7.89 -6.33
CA HIS A 125 1.96 7.88 -6.13
C HIS A 125 1.60 7.93 -4.64
N GLY A 126 1.53 6.78 -3.99
CA GLY A 126 1.06 6.67 -2.61
C GLY A 126 1.22 5.28 -2.05
N VAL A 127 0.43 4.92 -1.06
CA VAL A 127 0.52 3.62 -0.38
C VAL A 127 -0.77 2.82 -0.55
N PHE A 128 -0.62 1.53 -0.80
CA PHE A 128 -1.67 0.52 -0.71
C PHE A 128 -1.38 -0.39 0.48
N SER A 129 -2.36 -0.56 1.34
CA SER A 129 -2.33 -1.50 2.46
C SER A 129 -3.52 -2.42 2.41
N TRP A 130 -3.43 -3.58 3.04
CA TRP A 130 -4.47 -4.60 2.99
C TRP A 130 -4.62 -5.36 4.29
N GLY A 131 -5.68 -6.16 4.36
CA GLY A 131 -5.97 -7.02 5.50
C GLY A 131 -7.07 -8.02 5.21
N LYS A 132 -7.23 -8.96 6.13
CA LYS A 132 -8.34 -9.95 6.13
C LYS A 132 -9.72 -9.32 6.43
N ASP A 133 -9.76 -8.08 6.82
CA ASP A 133 -10.95 -7.29 7.08
C ASP A 133 -10.61 -5.79 7.02
N LEU A 134 -11.65 -4.94 6.97
CA LEU A 134 -11.51 -3.49 6.89
C LEU A 134 -10.73 -2.90 8.07
N LYS A 135 -11.00 -3.39 9.28
CA LYS A 135 -10.32 -2.91 10.50
C LYS A 135 -8.82 -3.16 10.43
N THR A 136 -8.43 -4.35 9.99
CA THR A 136 -7.02 -4.72 9.79
C THR A 136 -6.36 -3.88 8.70
N ALA A 137 -7.02 -3.68 7.55
CA ALA A 137 -6.47 -2.88 6.46
C ALA A 137 -6.26 -1.41 6.86
N VAL A 138 -7.23 -0.81 7.58
CA VAL A 138 -7.12 0.57 8.11
C VAL A 138 -5.99 0.66 9.14
N LYS A 139 -5.92 -0.27 10.10
CA LYS A 139 -4.83 -0.32 11.07
C LYS A 139 -3.47 -0.41 10.38
N ASN A 140 -3.36 -1.22 9.33
CA ASN A 140 -2.13 -1.37 8.56
C ASN A 140 -1.75 -0.07 7.85
N ALA A 141 -2.72 0.66 7.27
CA ALA A 141 -2.48 1.98 6.69
C ALA A 141 -1.93 2.98 7.71
N GLU A 142 -2.55 3.05 8.91
CA GLU A 142 -2.10 3.90 10.01
C GLU A 142 -0.70 3.51 10.51
N SER A 143 -0.42 2.21 10.61
CA SER A 143 0.89 1.71 11.03
C SER A 143 1.98 2.03 10.02
N ILE A 144 1.73 1.88 8.71
CA ILE A 144 2.70 2.25 7.66
C ILE A 144 3.00 3.74 7.72
N GLU A 145 1.99 4.59 7.88
CA GLU A 145 2.22 6.04 8.02
C GLU A 145 3.04 6.38 9.26
N TYR A 146 2.77 5.71 10.39
CA TYR A 146 3.51 5.93 11.63
C TYR A 146 4.98 5.51 11.51
N ILE A 147 5.28 4.34 10.97
CA ILE A 147 6.66 3.90 10.75
C ILE A 147 7.37 4.72 9.69
N ALA A 148 6.67 5.21 8.65
CA ALA A 148 7.22 6.14 7.68
C ALA A 148 7.64 7.47 8.34
N ASN A 149 6.81 8.01 9.24
CA ASN A 149 7.15 9.18 10.04
C ASN A 149 8.39 8.95 10.90
N LEU A 150 8.46 7.81 11.61
CA LEU A 150 9.64 7.46 12.39
C LEU A 150 10.89 7.33 11.52
N ALA A 151 10.81 6.65 10.39
CA ALA A 151 11.91 6.49 9.45
C ALA A 151 12.39 7.84 8.90
N PHE A 152 11.47 8.71 8.51
CA PHE A 152 11.78 10.07 8.05
C PHE A 152 12.55 10.88 9.10
N ASN A 153 12.04 10.93 10.33
CA ASN A 153 12.71 11.63 11.42
C ASN A 153 14.07 11.01 11.79
N THR A 154 14.17 9.68 11.75
CA THR A 154 15.43 8.97 11.97
C THR A 154 16.48 9.37 10.96
N LEU A 155 16.10 9.47 9.67
CA LEU A 155 17.00 9.88 8.60
C LEU A 155 17.38 11.36 8.70
N LEU A 156 16.51 12.23 9.23
CA LEU A 156 16.86 13.63 9.52
C LEU A 156 17.91 13.72 10.63
N ILE A 157 17.78 12.89 11.68
CA ILE A 157 18.71 12.88 12.82
C ILE A 157 20.04 12.26 12.42
N LYS A 158 20.00 11.15 11.67
CA LYS A 158 21.20 10.41 11.23
C LYS A 158 21.05 9.90 9.81
N PRO A 159 21.41 10.70 8.78
CA PRO A 159 21.20 10.35 7.37
C PRO A 159 21.86 9.05 6.90
N LYS A 160 22.93 8.61 7.55
CA LYS A 160 23.67 7.38 7.20
C LYS A 160 23.48 6.28 8.25
N ILE A 161 22.28 6.18 8.84
CA ILE A 161 21.95 5.11 9.77
C ILE A 161 21.83 3.76 9.06
N SER A 162 22.33 2.70 9.69
CA SER A 162 22.10 1.32 9.23
C SER A 162 20.72 0.83 9.68
N ILE A 163 20.16 -0.13 8.93
CA ILE A 163 18.94 -0.86 9.33
C ILE A 163 19.16 -1.57 10.66
N ILE A 164 18.07 -1.88 11.36
CA ILE A 164 18.12 -2.62 12.62
C ILE A 164 18.83 -3.98 12.45
N PRO A 165 19.70 -4.40 13.36
CA PRO A 165 20.35 -5.71 13.30
C PRO A 165 19.33 -6.86 13.34
N LYS A 166 19.54 -7.90 12.54
CA LYS A 166 18.62 -9.05 12.40
C LYS A 166 18.28 -9.76 13.74
N HIS A 167 19.18 -9.73 14.72
CA HIS A 167 18.93 -10.37 16.02
C HIS A 167 18.04 -9.52 16.95
N ILE A 168 17.69 -8.31 16.53
CA ILE A 168 16.78 -7.40 17.25
C ILE A 168 15.42 -7.27 16.52
N SER A 169 15.41 -7.59 15.20
CA SER A 169 14.20 -7.45 14.35
C SER A 169 13.26 -8.64 14.45
#